data_fe3426c6e12b432a3f008dbb4a9f9234
#
_entry.id   fe3426c6e12b432a3f008dbb4a9f9234
#
_cell.length_a   1.000
_cell.length_b   1.000
_cell.length_c   1.000
_cell.angle_alpha   90.00
_cell.angle_beta   90.00
_cell.angle_gamma   90.00
#
_symmetry.space_group_name_H-M   'P 1'
#
loop_
_entity.id
_entity.type
_entity.pdbx_description
1 polymer ?
#
loop_
_entity_poly.entity_id
_entity_poly.type
_entity_poly.pdbx_seq_one_letter_code
_entity_poly.pdbx_strand_id
1 'polypeptide(L)'
;MFTISQIAETVNGNIDGNPDLPIQGVCDLKNSKANHLSYVVSEKYEKYFHESKANALLVANDFAIDRGDKTLIRVKNPAVSFIDVIHLFYPQESLIEHIHPSAIISNTTQIGKNVHIAPYTVIEANVTIGDGVKIGAGAFIGSNTIIKNGSVIFSNVSIYHDVTIGNHCIIDSGSVIGADGFGLVKDNNIHHKMPHIGGVILEDSVWIGSNCCVDRGTLSNTIIGEGSKLDNLIHIAHNVQIGKNCIIAGQVGIAGSSILEDNVTLAGQVGIVGHLIIGKGSMVAAKSAVYQSLDPESFVSGIPARHHKNRVRQDVVVNQLPDILNRIRKLEKELPISEEN
;
A
#
# COMPACT_ATOMS: atom_id res chain seq x y z
N MET A 1 18.37 4.97 24.99
CA MET A 1 17.81 4.31 26.17
C MET A 1 16.82 5.28 26.80
N PHE A 2 15.60 4.85 27.08
CA PHE A 2 14.51 5.68 27.64
C PHE A 2 13.89 4.95 28.83
N THR A 3 13.33 5.69 29.79
CA THR A 3 12.51 5.11 30.87
C THR A 3 11.07 4.90 30.37
N ILE A 4 10.30 4.06 31.08
CA ILE A 4 8.88 3.87 30.81
C ILE A 4 8.12 5.19 30.91
N SER A 5 8.47 6.06 31.88
CA SER A 5 7.87 7.40 31.98
C SER A 5 8.04 8.23 30.72
N GLN A 6 9.24 8.28 30.16
CA GLN A 6 9.52 9.03 28.92
C GLN A 6 8.76 8.48 27.72
N ILE A 7 8.68 7.13 27.62
CA ILE A 7 7.93 6.47 26.54
C ILE A 7 6.42 6.74 26.71
N ALA A 8 5.90 6.61 27.93
CA ALA A 8 4.47 6.85 28.20
C ALA A 8 4.07 8.30 27.90
N GLU A 9 4.93 9.28 28.21
CA GLU A 9 4.71 10.68 27.84
C GLU A 9 4.62 10.85 26.31
N THR A 10 5.54 10.23 25.56
CA THR A 10 5.55 10.30 24.09
C THR A 10 4.24 9.77 23.46
N VAL A 11 3.66 8.72 24.04
CA VAL A 11 2.45 8.08 23.50
C VAL A 11 1.15 8.48 24.24
N ASN A 12 1.22 9.41 25.16
CA ASN A 12 0.10 9.81 26.04
C ASN A 12 -0.53 8.58 26.75
N GLY A 13 0.29 7.67 27.24
CA GLY A 13 -0.13 6.42 27.84
C GLY A 13 -0.14 6.43 29.39
N ASN A 14 -1.00 5.61 29.99
CA ASN A 14 -1.03 5.40 31.43
C ASN A 14 -0.13 4.22 31.83
N ILE A 15 0.70 4.41 32.84
CA ILE A 15 1.65 3.40 33.33
C ILE A 15 0.96 2.49 34.37
N ASP A 16 1.11 1.18 34.18
CA ASP A 16 0.72 0.14 35.13
C ASP A 16 1.96 -0.72 35.40
N GLY A 17 2.73 -0.38 36.43
CA GLY A 17 4.00 -1.01 36.79
C GLY A 17 5.10 -0.03 37.16
N ASN A 18 6.34 -0.35 36.81
CA ASN A 18 7.53 0.45 37.19
C ASN A 18 7.81 1.57 36.17
N PRO A 19 7.63 2.87 36.55
CA PRO A 19 7.87 4.01 35.66
C PRO A 19 9.35 4.23 35.32
N ASP A 20 10.25 3.80 36.20
CA ASP A 20 11.68 4.02 36.05
C ASP A 20 12.40 2.88 35.32
N LEU A 21 11.67 1.86 34.87
CA LEU A 21 12.24 0.72 34.15
C LEU A 21 12.95 1.20 32.87
N PRO A 22 14.27 0.93 32.70
CA PRO A 22 15.03 1.34 31.54
C PRO A 22 14.75 0.42 30.35
N ILE A 23 14.40 1.00 29.21
CA ILE A 23 14.15 0.31 27.93
C ILE A 23 15.26 0.67 26.94
N GLN A 24 15.88 -0.36 26.36
CA GLN A 24 17.00 -0.22 25.44
C GLN A 24 16.58 -0.17 23.96
N GLY A 25 15.39 -0.66 23.65
CA GLY A 25 14.87 -0.74 22.28
C GLY A 25 13.50 -1.38 22.22
N VAL A 26 13.08 -1.68 21.02
CA VAL A 26 11.82 -2.36 20.73
C VAL A 26 12.05 -3.77 20.19
N CYS A 27 11.09 -4.66 20.34
CA CYS A 27 11.17 -6.03 19.83
C CYS A 27 9.78 -6.54 19.43
N ASP A 28 9.73 -7.57 18.60
CA ASP A 28 8.48 -8.31 18.41
C ASP A 28 8.15 -9.18 19.64
N LEU A 29 6.87 -9.51 19.78
CA LEU A 29 6.37 -10.23 20.96
C LEU A 29 6.91 -11.65 21.07
N LYS A 30 7.10 -12.34 19.94
CA LYS A 30 7.56 -13.74 19.91
C LYS A 30 9.07 -13.89 20.10
N ASN A 31 9.85 -13.02 19.47
CA ASN A 31 11.31 -13.01 19.59
C ASN A 31 11.77 -11.92 20.55
N SER A 32 11.07 -11.80 21.67
CA SER A 32 11.24 -10.72 22.64
C SER A 32 12.54 -10.82 23.41
N LYS A 33 13.04 -9.64 23.82
CA LYS A 33 14.28 -9.48 24.58
C LYS A 33 14.00 -8.76 25.89
N ALA A 34 14.74 -9.12 26.94
CA ALA A 34 14.75 -8.36 28.18
C ALA A 34 15.12 -6.90 27.95
N ASN A 35 14.60 -5.99 28.75
CA ASN A 35 14.78 -4.55 28.65
C ASN A 35 14.38 -3.93 27.30
N HIS A 36 13.45 -4.58 26.59
CA HIS A 36 12.83 -4.08 25.38
C HIS A 36 11.33 -3.93 25.57
N LEU A 37 10.75 -3.03 24.77
CA LEU A 37 9.31 -2.80 24.72
C LEU A 37 8.72 -3.50 23.49
N SER A 38 7.57 -4.12 23.66
CA SER A 38 6.75 -4.69 22.58
C SER A 38 5.31 -4.17 22.67
N TYR A 39 4.40 -4.69 21.87
CA TYR A 39 2.99 -4.33 21.94
C TYR A 39 2.08 -5.53 21.72
N VAL A 40 0.84 -5.42 22.24
CA VAL A 40 -0.22 -6.43 22.09
C VAL A 40 -1.48 -5.75 21.62
N VAL A 41 -2.04 -6.21 20.50
CA VAL A 41 -3.24 -5.62 19.87
C VAL A 41 -4.54 -6.30 20.30
N SER A 42 -4.50 -7.53 20.81
CA SER A 42 -5.68 -8.27 21.26
C SER A 42 -5.31 -9.43 22.17
N GLU A 43 -6.30 -9.90 22.96
CA GLU A 43 -6.17 -11.05 23.86
C GLU A 43 -5.81 -12.37 23.15
N LYS A 44 -6.03 -12.48 21.84
CA LYS A 44 -5.57 -13.62 21.04
C LYS A 44 -4.07 -13.90 21.15
N TYR A 45 -3.31 -12.89 21.58
CA TYR A 45 -1.86 -12.99 21.79
C TYR A 45 -1.49 -13.27 23.25
N GLU A 46 -2.44 -13.64 24.13
CA GLU A 46 -2.24 -13.93 25.57
C GLU A 46 -1.10 -14.91 25.80
N LYS A 47 -1.08 -16.02 25.07
CA LYS A 47 0.02 -17.00 25.15
C LYS A 47 1.38 -16.33 24.95
N TYR A 48 1.52 -15.53 23.91
CA TYR A 48 2.78 -14.84 23.61
C TYR A 48 3.10 -13.72 24.60
N PHE A 49 2.07 -13.12 25.21
CA PHE A 49 2.24 -12.15 26.26
C PHE A 49 2.95 -12.78 27.48
N HIS A 50 2.49 -13.94 27.92
CA HIS A 50 3.08 -14.65 29.07
C HIS A 50 4.49 -15.20 28.76
N GLU A 51 4.69 -15.73 27.57
CA GLU A 51 5.98 -16.29 27.12
C GLU A 51 7.02 -15.22 26.78
N SER A 52 6.59 -13.97 26.59
CA SER A 52 7.48 -12.87 26.20
C SER A 52 8.48 -12.52 27.28
N LYS A 53 9.74 -12.35 26.87
CA LYS A 53 10.83 -11.83 27.72
C LYS A 53 10.86 -10.29 27.81
N ALA A 54 10.01 -9.59 27.04
CA ALA A 54 9.91 -8.15 27.12
C ALA A 54 9.40 -7.73 28.51
N ASN A 55 10.11 -6.80 29.13
CA ASN A 55 9.75 -6.30 30.46
C ASN A 55 8.63 -5.24 30.41
N ALA A 56 8.38 -4.66 29.23
CA ALA A 56 7.35 -3.65 29.04
C ALA A 56 6.56 -3.88 27.75
N LEU A 57 5.25 -3.54 27.80
CA LEU A 57 4.34 -3.73 26.68
C LEU A 57 3.36 -2.56 26.55
N LEU A 58 3.15 -2.11 25.32
CA LEU A 58 2.01 -1.28 24.96
C LEU A 58 0.77 -2.15 24.81
N VAL A 59 -0.30 -1.79 25.49
CA VAL A 59 -1.58 -2.51 25.48
C VAL A 59 -2.76 -1.54 25.36
N ALA A 60 -3.91 -2.03 24.94
CA ALA A 60 -5.14 -1.24 24.91
C ALA A 60 -5.59 -0.85 26.35
N ASN A 61 -6.34 0.23 26.48
CA ASN A 61 -6.81 0.71 27.79
C ASN A 61 -7.65 -0.32 28.53
N ASP A 62 -8.41 -1.14 27.80
CA ASP A 62 -9.31 -2.20 28.28
C ASP A 62 -8.65 -3.59 28.37
N PHE A 63 -7.34 -3.67 28.18
CA PHE A 63 -6.60 -4.93 28.23
C PHE A 63 -6.71 -5.56 29.62
N ALA A 64 -7.30 -6.77 29.71
CA ALA A 64 -7.71 -7.41 30.94
C ALA A 64 -6.75 -8.48 31.48
N ILE A 65 -5.73 -8.89 30.70
CA ILE A 65 -4.77 -9.92 31.12
C ILE A 65 -3.91 -9.39 32.27
N ASP A 66 -3.72 -10.22 33.30
CA ASP A 66 -2.84 -9.89 34.42
C ASP A 66 -1.41 -9.68 33.94
N ARG A 67 -0.85 -8.53 34.28
CA ARG A 67 0.50 -8.12 33.86
C ARG A 67 1.63 -8.99 34.43
N GLY A 68 1.42 -9.65 35.56
CA GLY A 68 2.47 -10.36 36.29
C GLY A 68 3.59 -9.39 36.71
N ASP A 69 4.81 -9.72 36.33
CA ASP A 69 6.03 -8.94 36.60
C ASP A 69 6.31 -7.85 35.54
N LYS A 70 5.49 -7.75 34.49
CA LYS A 70 5.68 -6.81 33.38
C LYS A 70 5.16 -5.42 33.72
N THR A 71 5.69 -4.43 33.05
CA THR A 71 5.17 -3.05 33.08
C THR A 71 4.34 -2.80 31.80
N LEU A 72 3.12 -2.31 31.97
CA LEU A 72 2.25 -1.99 30.86
C LEU A 72 2.17 -0.47 30.67
N ILE A 73 2.11 -0.04 29.42
CA ILE A 73 1.72 1.31 29.03
C ILE A 73 0.37 1.17 28.31
N ARG A 74 -0.69 1.65 28.95
CA ARG A 74 -2.07 1.58 28.44
C ARG A 74 -2.35 2.75 27.53
N VAL A 75 -2.74 2.49 26.29
CA VAL A 75 -2.99 3.47 25.24
C VAL A 75 -4.28 3.18 24.48
N LYS A 76 -4.78 4.15 23.73
CA LYS A 76 -6.00 3.96 22.91
C LYS A 76 -5.77 2.95 21.76
N ASN A 77 -4.64 3.01 21.09
CA ASN A 77 -4.29 2.10 19.99
C ASN A 77 -2.80 1.70 20.09
N PRO A 78 -2.52 0.49 20.63
CA PRO A 78 -1.13 0.04 20.83
C PRO A 78 -0.29 0.00 19.57
N ALA A 79 -0.89 -0.37 18.43
CA ALA A 79 -0.16 -0.46 17.16
C ALA A 79 0.28 0.93 16.65
N VAL A 80 -0.60 1.93 16.74
CA VAL A 80 -0.27 3.31 16.35
C VAL A 80 0.78 3.89 17.30
N SER A 81 0.57 3.76 18.61
CA SER A 81 1.53 4.23 19.61
C SER A 81 2.89 3.57 19.48
N PHE A 82 2.94 2.31 19.01
CA PHE A 82 4.21 1.62 18.79
C PHE A 82 5.02 2.23 17.64
N ILE A 83 4.37 2.83 16.64
CA ILE A 83 5.05 3.59 15.58
C ILE A 83 5.79 4.79 16.19
N ASP A 84 5.14 5.53 17.08
CA ASP A 84 5.76 6.68 17.76
C ASP A 84 6.96 6.23 18.61
N VAL A 85 6.85 5.09 19.27
CA VAL A 85 7.97 4.50 20.03
C VAL A 85 9.11 4.07 19.11
N ILE A 86 8.81 3.48 17.95
CA ILE A 86 9.84 3.16 16.96
C ILE A 86 10.59 4.43 16.54
N HIS A 87 9.88 5.51 16.24
CA HIS A 87 10.50 6.79 15.88
C HIS A 87 11.34 7.39 17.01
N LEU A 88 10.94 7.20 18.27
CA LEU A 88 11.71 7.63 19.44
C LEU A 88 13.06 6.90 19.52
N PHE A 89 13.10 5.59 19.29
CA PHE A 89 14.33 4.79 19.33
C PHE A 89 15.16 4.88 18.05
N TYR A 90 14.51 5.03 16.92
CA TYR A 90 15.10 5.10 15.57
C TYR A 90 14.62 6.37 14.87
N PRO A 91 15.06 7.54 15.34
CA PRO A 91 14.66 8.79 14.71
C PRO A 91 15.12 8.79 13.26
N GLN A 92 14.23 9.21 12.38
CA GLN A 92 14.63 9.45 11.00
C GLN A 92 15.67 10.57 10.99
N GLU A 93 16.78 10.35 10.29
CA GLU A 93 17.77 11.39 10.11
C GLU A 93 17.11 12.60 9.43
N SER A 94 17.19 13.75 10.07
CA SER A 94 16.83 15.00 9.44
C SER A 94 17.87 15.26 8.35
N LEU A 95 17.55 14.97 7.10
CA LEU A 95 18.42 15.34 6.01
C LEU A 95 18.51 16.88 6.01
N ILE A 96 19.75 17.37 6.16
CA ILE A 96 20.06 18.79 6.06
C ILE A 96 19.75 19.22 4.62
N GLU A 97 19.26 20.45 4.45
CA GLU A 97 19.16 21.08 3.12
C GLU A 97 20.48 20.94 2.38
N HIS A 98 20.45 20.22 1.27
CA HIS A 98 21.64 19.92 0.52
C HIS A 98 21.31 19.58 -0.92
N ILE A 99 21.92 20.30 -1.84
CA ILE A 99 21.91 19.96 -3.26
C ILE A 99 23.28 19.43 -3.62
N HIS A 100 23.36 18.14 -3.98
CA HIS A 100 24.63 17.52 -4.30
C HIS A 100 25.22 18.12 -5.60
N PRO A 101 26.52 18.44 -5.66
CA PRO A 101 27.15 19.08 -6.82
C PRO A 101 27.06 18.32 -8.14
N SER A 102 26.82 17.00 -8.10
CA SER A 102 26.61 16.17 -9.29
C SER A 102 25.17 16.11 -9.76
N ALA A 103 24.24 16.80 -9.11
CA ALA A 103 22.88 16.92 -9.62
C ALA A 103 22.84 17.86 -10.83
N ILE A 104 22.10 17.49 -11.86
CA ILE A 104 21.90 18.31 -13.07
C ILE A 104 20.51 18.94 -12.98
N ILE A 105 20.45 20.24 -12.76
CA ILE A 105 19.20 20.96 -12.52
C ILE A 105 19.07 22.09 -13.53
N SER A 106 17.93 22.13 -14.22
CA SER A 106 17.62 23.24 -15.13
C SER A 106 17.55 24.56 -14.37
N ASN A 107 18.04 25.61 -15.01
CA ASN A 107 18.02 26.99 -14.48
C ASN A 107 16.60 27.59 -14.35
N THR A 108 15.59 26.94 -14.92
CA THR A 108 14.17 27.34 -14.80
C THR A 108 13.45 26.62 -13.67
N THR A 109 14.14 25.72 -12.96
CA THR A 109 13.57 24.99 -11.81
C THR A 109 13.41 25.91 -10.60
N GLN A 110 12.25 25.84 -9.96
CA GLN A 110 11.97 26.54 -8.70
C GLN A 110 12.13 25.55 -7.55
N ILE A 111 12.98 25.89 -6.58
CA ILE A 111 13.29 25.01 -5.43
C ILE A 111 12.91 25.74 -4.14
N GLY A 112 12.09 25.10 -3.32
CA GLY A 112 11.69 25.55 -2.00
C GLY A 112 12.79 25.48 -0.95
N LYS A 113 12.43 25.65 0.32
CA LYS A 113 13.34 25.62 1.46
C LYS A 113 13.53 24.19 1.98
N ASN A 114 14.66 23.92 2.63
CA ASN A 114 14.98 22.64 3.27
C ASN A 114 14.87 21.44 2.31
N VAL A 115 15.19 21.63 1.03
CA VAL A 115 15.16 20.59 0.01
C VAL A 115 16.46 19.82 0.02
N HIS A 116 16.36 18.49 -0.12
CA HIS A 116 17.52 17.60 -0.26
C HIS A 116 17.51 16.95 -1.65
N ILE A 117 18.54 17.16 -2.44
CA ILE A 117 18.74 16.55 -3.77
C ILE A 117 20.03 15.75 -3.75
N ALA A 118 19.91 14.44 -3.90
CA ALA A 118 21.01 13.50 -3.82
C ALA A 118 21.87 13.44 -5.13
N PRO A 119 23.01 12.73 -5.14
CA PRO A 119 23.88 12.64 -6.31
C PRO A 119 23.18 12.11 -7.56
N TYR A 120 23.62 12.62 -8.72
CA TYR A 120 23.21 12.17 -10.06
C TYR A 120 21.71 12.31 -10.35
N THR A 121 20.98 13.10 -9.59
CA THR A 121 19.60 13.47 -9.88
C THR A 121 19.57 14.40 -11.08
N VAL A 122 18.62 14.17 -12.00
CA VAL A 122 18.37 15.03 -13.16
C VAL A 122 17.00 15.68 -13.03
N ILE A 123 16.95 17.01 -13.12
CA ILE A 123 15.72 17.82 -13.03
C ILE A 123 15.64 18.71 -14.25
N GLU A 124 14.61 18.48 -15.07
CA GLU A 124 14.38 19.19 -16.31
C GLU A 124 13.75 20.59 -16.09
N ALA A 125 13.41 21.24 -17.20
CA ALA A 125 12.91 22.61 -17.22
C ALA A 125 11.53 22.77 -16.55
N ASN A 126 11.31 23.94 -15.93
CA ASN A 126 10.02 24.37 -15.35
C ASN A 126 9.50 23.43 -14.24
N VAL A 127 10.37 22.69 -13.59
CA VAL A 127 9.98 21.88 -12.42
C VAL A 127 9.80 22.79 -11.20
N THR A 128 8.78 22.53 -10.40
CA THR A 128 8.56 23.19 -9.12
C THR A 128 8.69 22.19 -7.99
N ILE A 129 9.58 22.46 -7.04
CA ILE A 129 9.86 21.62 -5.88
C ILE A 129 9.50 22.41 -4.62
N GLY A 130 8.56 21.87 -3.83
CA GLY A 130 8.09 22.47 -2.58
C GLY A 130 9.08 22.35 -1.43
N ASP A 131 8.73 22.92 -0.28
CA ASP A 131 9.56 22.93 0.92
C ASP A 131 9.70 21.51 1.51
N GLY A 132 10.87 21.19 2.01
CA GLY A 132 11.16 19.92 2.70
C GLY A 132 11.12 18.67 1.81
N VAL A 133 11.10 18.82 0.49
CA VAL A 133 11.14 17.70 -0.46
C VAL A 133 12.51 17.02 -0.42
N LYS A 134 12.50 15.70 -0.50
CA LYS A 134 13.71 14.86 -0.56
C LYS A 134 13.72 14.08 -1.86
N ILE A 135 14.81 14.18 -2.63
CA ILE A 135 14.98 13.48 -3.89
C ILE A 135 16.24 12.62 -3.83
N GLY A 136 16.06 11.30 -3.97
CA GLY A 136 17.09 10.27 -3.88
C GLY A 136 18.01 10.23 -5.10
N ALA A 137 19.13 9.57 -4.95
CA ALA A 137 20.17 9.49 -5.98
C ALA A 137 19.68 8.87 -7.29
N GLY A 138 20.09 9.42 -8.42
CA GLY A 138 19.76 8.90 -9.75
C GLY A 138 18.28 9.06 -10.13
N ALA A 139 17.49 9.84 -9.39
CA ALA A 139 16.12 10.14 -9.77
C ALA A 139 16.08 11.06 -11.01
N PHE A 140 15.08 10.87 -11.87
CA PHE A 140 14.80 11.71 -13.02
C PHE A 140 13.46 12.42 -12.84
N ILE A 141 13.44 13.75 -12.98
CA ILE A 141 12.23 14.58 -12.87
C ILE A 141 12.05 15.32 -14.18
N GLY A 142 11.04 14.91 -14.94
CA GLY A 142 10.71 15.48 -16.26
C GLY A 142 10.09 16.88 -16.15
N SER A 143 10.14 17.58 -17.26
CA SER A 143 9.74 19.00 -17.38
C SER A 143 8.29 19.26 -16.95
N ASN A 144 8.02 20.49 -16.49
CA ASN A 144 6.70 20.95 -16.01
C ASN A 144 6.13 20.15 -14.84
N THR A 145 6.92 19.34 -14.15
CA THR A 145 6.48 18.54 -13.00
C THR A 145 6.41 19.41 -11.75
N ILE A 146 5.41 19.16 -10.92
CA ILE A 146 5.20 19.82 -9.63
C ILE A 146 5.32 18.78 -8.52
N ILE A 147 6.23 18.97 -7.58
CA ILE A 147 6.38 18.17 -6.37
C ILE A 147 6.10 19.06 -5.17
N LYS A 148 4.99 18.82 -4.46
CA LYS A 148 4.59 19.64 -3.32
C LYS A 148 5.34 19.26 -2.03
N ASN A 149 5.07 20.03 -0.96
CA ASN A 149 5.85 20.03 0.27
C ASN A 149 5.96 18.66 0.94
N GLY A 150 7.12 18.40 1.54
CA GLY A 150 7.37 17.24 2.39
C GLY A 150 7.37 15.88 1.68
N SER A 151 7.27 15.86 0.37
CA SER A 151 7.27 14.61 -0.40
C SER A 151 8.67 14.01 -0.51
N VAL A 152 8.73 12.68 -0.54
CA VAL A 152 9.97 11.90 -0.61
C VAL A 152 9.97 11.06 -1.87
N ILE A 153 10.93 11.32 -2.74
CA ILE A 153 11.20 10.58 -3.96
C ILE A 153 12.48 9.77 -3.73
N PHE A 154 12.38 8.45 -3.69
CA PHE A 154 13.53 7.60 -3.44
C PHE A 154 14.44 7.46 -4.68
N SER A 155 15.57 6.77 -4.49
CA SER A 155 16.58 6.60 -5.53
C SER A 155 16.06 5.88 -6.77
N ASN A 156 16.54 6.29 -7.96
CA ASN A 156 16.17 5.67 -9.24
C ASN A 156 14.67 5.73 -9.60
N VAL A 157 13.91 6.64 -9.03
CA VAL A 157 12.54 6.93 -9.47
C VAL A 157 12.61 7.77 -10.75
N SER A 158 11.74 7.44 -11.72
CA SER A 158 11.58 8.21 -12.96
C SER A 158 10.20 8.86 -12.99
N ILE A 159 10.14 10.17 -12.91
CA ILE A 159 8.92 10.96 -13.07
C ILE A 159 8.99 11.66 -14.42
N TYR A 160 8.05 11.36 -15.30
CA TYR A 160 7.96 11.97 -16.62
C TYR A 160 7.42 13.40 -16.54
N HIS A 161 7.33 14.06 -17.70
CA HIS A 161 6.83 15.45 -17.77
C HIS A 161 5.33 15.57 -17.42
N ASP A 162 4.89 16.77 -17.01
CA ASP A 162 3.49 17.10 -16.71
C ASP A 162 2.86 16.22 -15.63
N VAL A 163 3.62 15.90 -14.58
CA VAL A 163 3.17 15.14 -13.42
C VAL A 163 3.01 16.07 -12.22
N THR A 164 1.96 15.87 -11.44
CA THR A 164 1.76 16.57 -10.16
C THR A 164 1.80 15.58 -9.01
N ILE A 165 2.72 15.82 -8.07
CA ILE A 165 2.86 15.06 -6.82
C ILE A 165 2.37 15.96 -5.68
N GLY A 166 1.40 15.49 -4.91
CA GLY A 166 0.81 16.18 -3.75
C GLY A 166 1.78 16.36 -2.58
N ASN A 167 1.27 16.84 -1.46
CA ASN A 167 2.05 17.00 -0.22
C ASN A 167 2.27 15.64 0.45
N HIS A 168 3.42 15.48 1.11
CA HIS A 168 3.75 14.30 1.92
C HIS A 168 3.58 12.96 1.21
N CYS A 169 3.76 12.94 -0.10
CA CYS A 169 3.79 11.71 -0.89
C CYS A 169 5.12 10.97 -0.70
N ILE A 170 5.07 9.65 -0.82
CA ILE A 170 6.26 8.79 -0.82
C ILE A 170 6.25 7.99 -2.10
N ILE A 171 7.36 8.02 -2.86
CA ILE A 171 7.53 7.22 -4.06
C ILE A 171 8.82 6.41 -3.90
N ASP A 172 8.67 5.09 -3.78
CA ASP A 172 9.78 4.18 -3.52
C ASP A 172 10.58 3.85 -4.79
N SER A 173 11.79 3.38 -4.56
CA SER A 173 12.83 3.18 -5.58
C SER A 173 12.37 2.36 -6.79
N GLY A 174 12.82 2.77 -7.97
CA GLY A 174 12.58 2.09 -9.24
C GLY A 174 11.19 2.31 -9.83
N SER A 175 10.32 3.09 -9.19
CA SER A 175 8.99 3.38 -9.72
C SER A 175 9.04 4.39 -10.85
N VAL A 176 8.13 4.21 -11.82
CA VAL A 176 7.98 5.03 -13.03
C VAL A 176 6.60 5.68 -13.01
N ILE A 177 6.58 7.02 -13.02
CA ILE A 177 5.34 7.80 -12.96
C ILE A 177 5.21 8.62 -14.23
N GLY A 178 4.12 8.43 -14.98
CA GLY A 178 3.79 9.22 -16.16
C GLY A 178 4.37 8.71 -17.47
N ALA A 179 4.77 7.46 -17.58
CA ALA A 179 5.09 6.84 -18.87
C ALA A 179 3.82 6.75 -19.75
N ASP A 180 4.00 6.66 -21.05
CA ASP A 180 2.87 6.42 -21.98
C ASP A 180 2.19 5.11 -21.69
N GLY A 181 0.85 5.12 -21.72
CA GLY A 181 0.06 3.91 -21.59
C GLY A 181 0.13 3.01 -22.83
N PHE A 182 -0.40 1.79 -22.70
CA PHE A 182 -0.45 0.79 -23.76
C PHE A 182 -1.69 1.01 -24.64
N GLY A 183 -1.70 2.13 -25.37
CA GLY A 183 -2.74 2.50 -26.33
C GLY A 183 -2.31 2.16 -27.75
N LEU A 184 -3.04 1.27 -28.43
CA LEU A 184 -2.77 0.84 -29.80
C LEU A 184 -4.04 0.91 -30.66
N VAL A 185 -3.88 1.44 -31.87
CA VAL A 185 -4.91 1.41 -32.91
C VAL A 185 -4.44 0.51 -34.04
N LYS A 186 -5.25 -0.48 -34.39
CA LYS A 186 -4.93 -1.38 -35.50
C LYS A 186 -5.49 -0.83 -36.81
N ASP A 187 -4.62 -0.65 -37.79
CA ASP A 187 -4.96 -0.35 -39.17
C ASP A 187 -4.19 -1.25 -40.14
N ASN A 188 -4.85 -1.90 -41.08
CA ASN A 188 -4.25 -2.79 -42.08
C ASN A 188 -3.22 -3.79 -41.51
N ASN A 189 -3.54 -4.44 -40.38
CA ASN A 189 -2.68 -5.33 -39.61
C ASN A 189 -1.43 -4.69 -38.99
N ILE A 190 -1.32 -3.37 -38.98
CA ILE A 190 -0.26 -2.61 -38.31
C ILE A 190 -0.82 -1.99 -37.04
N HIS A 191 -0.06 -2.06 -35.96
CA HIS A 191 -0.41 -1.40 -34.68
C HIS A 191 0.26 -0.03 -34.62
N HIS A 192 -0.56 1.02 -34.59
CA HIS A 192 -0.12 2.40 -34.39
C HIS A 192 -0.22 2.77 -32.92
N LYS A 193 0.87 3.29 -32.35
CA LYS A 193 0.88 3.76 -30.96
C LYS A 193 0.04 5.04 -30.86
N MET A 194 -0.90 5.06 -29.89
CA MET A 194 -1.65 6.26 -29.54
C MET A 194 -0.77 7.16 -28.67
N PRO A 195 -0.51 8.41 -29.08
CA PRO A 195 0.19 9.36 -28.22
C PRO A 195 -0.62 9.68 -26.96
N HIS A 196 0.04 9.74 -25.82
CA HIS A 196 -0.56 10.10 -24.54
C HIS A 196 -0.09 11.52 -24.18
N ILE A 197 -1.05 12.46 -24.09
CA ILE A 197 -0.79 13.88 -23.79
C ILE A 197 -1.37 14.33 -22.45
N GLY A 198 -2.09 13.46 -21.76
CA GLY A 198 -2.50 13.68 -20.37
C GLY A 198 -1.32 13.53 -19.41
N GLY A 199 -1.55 13.81 -18.15
CA GLY A 199 -0.55 13.69 -17.09
C GLY A 199 -0.91 12.62 -16.05
N VAL A 200 -0.23 12.70 -14.91
CA VAL A 200 -0.54 11.96 -13.69
C VAL A 200 -0.69 12.93 -12.53
N ILE A 201 -1.68 12.72 -11.71
CA ILE A 201 -1.88 13.46 -10.46
C ILE A 201 -1.88 12.46 -9.30
N LEU A 202 -0.90 12.58 -8.41
CA LEU A 202 -0.94 11.98 -7.08
C LEU A 202 -1.42 13.06 -6.10
N GLU A 203 -2.54 12.81 -5.42
CA GLU A 203 -3.02 13.71 -4.38
C GLU A 203 -2.17 13.60 -3.11
N ASP A 204 -2.52 14.30 -2.04
CA ASP A 204 -1.72 14.37 -0.83
C ASP A 204 -1.60 13.01 -0.12
N SER A 205 -0.48 12.77 0.54
CA SER A 205 -0.23 11.58 1.36
C SER A 205 -0.33 10.23 0.61
N VAL A 206 -0.19 10.22 -0.70
CA VAL A 206 -0.12 8.98 -1.49
C VAL A 206 1.23 8.28 -1.26
N TRP A 207 1.19 6.97 -1.14
CA TRP A 207 2.40 6.14 -1.09
C TRP A 207 2.42 5.16 -2.26
N ILE A 208 3.48 5.22 -3.07
CA ILE A 208 3.75 4.30 -4.18
C ILE A 208 4.96 3.45 -3.79
N GLY A 209 4.77 2.14 -3.70
CA GLY A 209 5.82 1.16 -3.41
C GLY A 209 6.83 1.01 -4.55
N SER A 210 7.82 0.16 -4.34
CA SER A 210 8.94 -0.01 -5.27
C SER A 210 8.54 -0.68 -6.59
N ASN A 211 9.18 -0.25 -7.68
CA ASN A 211 8.99 -0.81 -9.03
C ASN A 211 7.53 -0.80 -9.51
N CYS A 212 6.78 0.21 -9.13
CA CYS A 212 5.45 0.45 -9.66
C CYS A 212 5.51 1.24 -10.97
N CYS A 213 4.51 1.02 -11.85
CA CYS A 213 4.31 1.80 -13.05
C CYS A 213 2.94 2.47 -13.00
N VAL A 214 2.91 3.79 -13.14
CA VAL A 214 1.67 4.58 -13.25
C VAL A 214 1.71 5.31 -14.58
N ASP A 215 0.90 4.84 -15.52
CA ASP A 215 0.83 5.41 -16.87
C ASP A 215 0.07 6.74 -16.85
N ARG A 216 0.48 7.65 -17.73
CA ARG A 216 -0.27 8.89 -17.99
C ARG A 216 -1.57 8.63 -18.72
N GLY A 217 -2.52 9.49 -18.56
CA GLY A 217 -3.75 9.42 -19.33
C GLY A 217 -3.54 9.78 -20.80
N THR A 218 -4.40 9.27 -21.66
CA THR A 218 -4.33 9.56 -23.11
C THR A 218 -4.58 11.04 -23.39
N LEU A 219 -5.70 11.58 -22.91
CA LEU A 219 -6.08 12.99 -23.06
C LEU A 219 -6.30 13.67 -21.71
N SER A 220 -6.93 12.97 -20.77
CA SER A 220 -7.12 13.39 -19.38
C SER A 220 -6.08 12.74 -18.48
N ASN A 221 -6.04 13.08 -17.20
CA ASN A 221 -5.04 12.56 -16.28
C ASN A 221 -5.42 11.18 -15.72
N THR A 222 -4.40 10.39 -15.38
CA THR A 222 -4.51 9.31 -14.41
C THR A 222 -4.40 9.93 -13.01
N ILE A 223 -5.28 9.54 -12.07
CA ILE A 223 -5.40 10.19 -10.76
C ILE A 223 -5.33 9.13 -9.66
N ILE A 224 -4.54 9.42 -8.63
CA ILE A 224 -4.50 8.61 -7.40
C ILE A 224 -4.86 9.51 -6.23
N GLY A 225 -6.00 9.21 -5.59
CA GLY A 225 -6.62 10.00 -4.54
C GLY A 225 -5.86 9.98 -3.21
N GLU A 226 -6.11 11.02 -2.43
CA GLU A 226 -5.47 11.31 -1.15
C GLU A 226 -5.42 10.10 -0.21
N GLY A 227 -4.30 9.89 0.45
CA GLY A 227 -4.13 8.85 1.45
C GLY A 227 -4.00 7.42 0.90
N SER A 228 -4.17 7.20 -0.40
CA SER A 228 -4.07 5.85 -0.99
C SER A 228 -2.65 5.29 -0.91
N LYS A 229 -2.57 3.96 -0.67
CA LYS A 229 -1.32 3.24 -0.46
C LYS A 229 -1.23 2.09 -1.47
N LEU A 230 -0.19 2.12 -2.27
CA LEU A 230 0.12 1.11 -3.27
C LEU A 230 1.41 0.39 -2.85
N ASP A 231 1.34 -0.92 -2.69
CA ASP A 231 2.49 -1.78 -2.41
C ASP A 231 3.37 -1.95 -3.67
N ASN A 232 4.34 -2.82 -3.63
CA ASN A 232 5.35 -2.99 -4.68
C ASN A 232 4.80 -3.68 -5.95
N LEU A 233 5.44 -3.43 -7.11
CA LEU A 233 5.20 -4.10 -8.37
C LEU A 233 3.75 -3.94 -8.91
N ILE A 234 3.14 -2.81 -8.69
CA ILE A 234 1.80 -2.50 -9.16
C ILE A 234 1.86 -1.80 -10.52
N HIS A 235 0.90 -2.15 -11.40
CA HIS A 235 0.68 -1.46 -12.65
C HIS A 235 -0.67 -0.74 -12.68
N ILE A 236 -0.63 0.57 -12.83
CA ILE A 236 -1.80 1.44 -13.02
C ILE A 236 -1.77 1.94 -14.45
N ALA A 237 -2.70 1.46 -15.28
CA ALA A 237 -2.76 1.85 -16.68
C ALA A 237 -3.37 3.25 -16.87
N HIS A 238 -3.33 3.72 -18.10
CA HIS A 238 -3.77 5.07 -18.50
C HIS A 238 -5.22 5.39 -18.08
N ASN A 239 -5.47 6.63 -17.69
CA ASN A 239 -6.81 7.14 -17.34
C ASN A 239 -7.50 6.45 -16.14
N VAL A 240 -6.78 5.64 -15.39
CA VAL A 240 -7.31 5.07 -14.14
C VAL A 240 -7.52 6.18 -13.12
N GLN A 241 -8.64 6.11 -12.40
CA GLN A 241 -8.93 7.00 -11.28
C GLN A 241 -9.07 6.16 -10.01
N ILE A 242 -8.20 6.41 -9.04
CA ILE A 242 -8.24 5.78 -7.72
C ILE A 242 -8.71 6.83 -6.73
N GLY A 243 -9.76 6.51 -5.97
CA GLY A 243 -10.32 7.33 -4.91
C GLY A 243 -9.40 7.45 -3.70
N LYS A 244 -9.93 8.02 -2.61
CA LYS A 244 -9.17 8.27 -1.38
C LYS A 244 -9.05 7.01 -0.52
N ASN A 245 -7.94 6.94 0.22
CA ASN A 245 -7.67 5.89 1.22
C ASN A 245 -7.80 4.46 0.69
N CYS A 246 -7.54 4.24 -0.59
CA CYS A 246 -7.49 2.90 -1.17
C CYS A 246 -6.21 2.17 -0.72
N ILE A 247 -6.32 0.85 -0.54
CA ILE A 247 -5.20 -0.04 -0.20
C ILE A 247 -5.04 -1.05 -1.32
N ILE A 248 -3.91 -1.02 -2.00
CA ILE A 248 -3.63 -1.87 -3.15
C ILE A 248 -2.35 -2.67 -2.85
N ALA A 249 -2.50 -3.97 -2.65
CA ALA A 249 -1.39 -4.85 -2.31
C ALA A 249 -0.55 -5.23 -3.55
N GLY A 250 0.60 -5.84 -3.30
CA GLY A 250 1.61 -6.09 -4.34
C GLY A 250 1.14 -6.88 -5.56
N GLN A 251 1.72 -6.55 -6.71
CA GLN A 251 1.47 -7.20 -8.00
C GLN A 251 0.04 -7.06 -8.54
N VAL A 252 -0.70 -6.06 -8.10
CA VAL A 252 -2.02 -5.73 -8.68
C VAL A 252 -1.83 -5.06 -10.03
N GLY A 253 -2.70 -5.41 -10.99
CA GLY A 253 -2.82 -4.74 -12.28
C GLY A 253 -4.20 -4.15 -12.48
N ILE A 254 -4.26 -2.85 -12.79
CA ILE A 254 -5.52 -2.15 -13.07
C ILE A 254 -5.47 -1.64 -14.50
N ALA A 255 -6.34 -2.20 -15.35
CA ALA A 255 -6.39 -1.83 -16.77
C ALA A 255 -7.05 -0.45 -16.98
N GLY A 256 -6.78 0.13 -18.15
CA GLY A 256 -7.09 1.52 -18.46
C GLY A 256 -8.55 1.93 -18.25
N SER A 257 -8.74 3.18 -17.89
CA SER A 257 -10.05 3.83 -17.67
C SER A 257 -10.92 3.19 -16.59
N SER A 258 -10.35 2.39 -15.70
CA SER A 258 -11.08 1.85 -14.54
C SER A 258 -11.12 2.88 -13.41
N ILE A 259 -12.19 2.84 -12.62
CA ILE A 259 -12.42 3.73 -11.49
C ILE A 259 -12.51 2.88 -10.22
N LEU A 260 -11.68 3.17 -9.24
CA LEU A 260 -11.83 2.70 -7.87
C LEU A 260 -12.37 3.86 -7.04
N GLU A 261 -13.53 3.68 -6.43
CA GLU A 261 -14.05 4.67 -5.48
C GLU A 261 -13.28 4.64 -4.15
N ASP A 262 -13.64 5.49 -3.19
CA ASP A 262 -12.92 5.61 -1.92
C ASP A 262 -12.90 4.31 -1.11
N ASN A 263 -11.83 4.11 -0.33
CA ASN A 263 -11.66 2.99 0.62
C ASN A 263 -11.71 1.59 -0.02
N VAL A 264 -11.44 1.45 -1.31
CA VAL A 264 -11.34 0.15 -1.96
C VAL A 264 -10.06 -0.57 -1.52
N THR A 265 -10.18 -1.87 -1.24
CA THR A 265 -9.04 -2.73 -0.90
C THR A 265 -8.88 -3.82 -1.95
N LEU A 266 -7.73 -3.83 -2.64
CA LEU A 266 -7.31 -4.89 -3.54
C LEU A 266 -6.19 -5.71 -2.91
N ALA A 267 -6.44 -6.98 -2.64
CA ALA A 267 -5.41 -7.89 -2.13
C ALA A 267 -4.41 -8.27 -3.23
N GLY A 268 -3.31 -8.93 -2.85
CA GLY A 268 -2.19 -9.22 -3.77
C GLY A 268 -2.59 -9.99 -5.04
N GLN A 269 -1.98 -9.60 -6.14
CA GLN A 269 -2.15 -10.22 -7.46
C GLN A 269 -3.58 -10.14 -8.03
N VAL A 270 -4.36 -9.15 -7.65
CA VAL A 270 -5.68 -8.87 -8.24
C VAL A 270 -5.49 -8.25 -9.63
N GLY A 271 -6.33 -8.68 -10.59
CA GLY A 271 -6.45 -8.07 -11.90
C GLY A 271 -7.81 -7.41 -12.10
N ILE A 272 -7.84 -6.15 -12.55
CA ILE A 272 -9.06 -5.41 -12.88
C ILE A 272 -9.04 -5.16 -14.39
N VAL A 273 -10.06 -5.64 -15.13
CA VAL A 273 -10.18 -5.33 -16.56
C VAL A 273 -10.60 -3.86 -16.77
N GLY A 274 -10.36 -3.35 -17.98
CA GLY A 274 -10.59 -1.93 -18.28
C GLY A 274 -12.06 -1.49 -18.19
N HIS A 275 -12.25 -0.17 -17.96
CA HIS A 275 -13.55 0.50 -17.97
C HIS A 275 -14.54 0.03 -16.90
N LEU A 276 -14.06 -0.50 -15.79
CA LEU A 276 -14.90 -0.92 -14.66
C LEU A 276 -14.95 0.15 -13.58
N ILE A 277 -16.05 0.12 -12.81
CA ILE A 277 -16.20 0.88 -11.58
C ILE A 277 -16.20 -0.11 -10.41
N ILE A 278 -15.29 0.08 -9.48
CA ILE A 278 -15.22 -0.68 -8.23
C ILE A 278 -15.77 0.22 -7.13
N GLY A 279 -16.99 -0.10 -6.68
CA GLY A 279 -17.73 0.73 -5.73
C GLY A 279 -17.02 0.89 -4.39
N LYS A 280 -17.30 2.00 -3.72
CA LYS A 280 -16.70 2.44 -2.45
C LYS A 280 -16.69 1.32 -1.39
N GLY A 281 -15.58 1.20 -0.65
CA GLY A 281 -15.45 0.25 0.43
C GLY A 281 -15.39 -1.22 0.00
N SER A 282 -15.36 -1.49 -1.31
CA SER A 282 -15.28 -2.87 -1.81
C SER A 282 -13.93 -3.50 -1.51
N MET A 283 -13.95 -4.82 -1.29
CA MET A 283 -12.76 -5.63 -1.05
C MET A 283 -12.66 -6.76 -2.09
N VAL A 284 -11.50 -6.90 -2.70
CA VAL A 284 -11.21 -7.98 -3.65
C VAL A 284 -10.13 -8.88 -3.07
N ALA A 285 -10.45 -10.17 -2.88
CA ALA A 285 -9.52 -11.14 -2.31
C ALA A 285 -8.35 -11.44 -3.25
N ALA A 286 -7.24 -11.93 -2.68
CA ALA A 286 -6.01 -12.20 -3.42
C ALA A 286 -6.22 -13.14 -4.63
N LYS A 287 -5.43 -12.91 -5.69
CA LYS A 287 -5.46 -13.68 -6.94
C LYS A 287 -6.83 -13.72 -7.63
N SER A 288 -7.65 -12.69 -7.44
CA SER A 288 -8.93 -12.58 -8.12
C SER A 288 -8.82 -11.77 -9.40
N ALA A 289 -9.68 -12.08 -10.38
CA ALA A 289 -9.82 -11.31 -11.60
C ALA A 289 -11.24 -10.75 -11.72
N VAL A 290 -11.35 -9.41 -11.75
CA VAL A 290 -12.62 -8.70 -11.80
C VAL A 290 -12.94 -8.36 -13.25
N TYR A 291 -14.07 -8.90 -13.76
CA TYR A 291 -14.52 -8.74 -15.14
C TYR A 291 -15.76 -7.85 -15.27
N GLN A 292 -16.34 -7.40 -14.17
CA GLN A 292 -17.52 -6.54 -14.15
C GLN A 292 -17.44 -5.56 -13.00
N SER A 293 -18.11 -4.43 -13.12
CA SER A 293 -18.21 -3.43 -12.06
C SER A 293 -18.78 -4.02 -10.77
N LEU A 294 -18.37 -3.48 -9.64
CA LEU A 294 -18.79 -3.92 -8.31
C LEU A 294 -19.60 -2.82 -7.64
N ASP A 295 -20.72 -3.19 -7.04
CA ASP A 295 -21.46 -2.30 -6.17
C ASP A 295 -20.64 -1.94 -4.92
N PRO A 296 -20.91 -0.80 -4.26
CA PRO A 296 -20.25 -0.45 -3.00
C PRO A 296 -20.34 -1.57 -1.97
N GLU A 297 -19.34 -1.65 -1.06
CA GLU A 297 -19.23 -2.62 0.03
C GLU A 297 -19.21 -4.10 -0.43
N SER A 298 -18.86 -4.35 -1.69
CA SER A 298 -18.78 -5.71 -2.22
C SER A 298 -17.55 -6.44 -1.69
N PHE A 299 -17.71 -7.72 -1.32
CA PHE A 299 -16.59 -8.62 -1.07
C PHE A 299 -16.60 -9.76 -2.08
N VAL A 300 -15.59 -9.79 -2.97
CA VAL A 300 -15.51 -10.74 -4.08
C VAL A 300 -14.20 -11.52 -4.07
N SER A 301 -14.24 -12.73 -4.69
CA SER A 301 -13.05 -13.57 -4.84
C SER A 301 -13.14 -14.50 -6.05
N GLY A 302 -12.00 -15.01 -6.51
CA GLY A 302 -11.88 -16.03 -7.56
C GLY A 302 -11.68 -15.47 -8.96
N ILE A 303 -11.68 -16.39 -9.94
CA ILE A 303 -11.51 -16.11 -11.36
C ILE A 303 -12.65 -16.80 -12.11
N PRO A 304 -13.63 -16.09 -12.70
CA PRO A 304 -13.90 -14.66 -12.47
C PRO A 304 -14.25 -14.38 -11.00
N ALA A 305 -14.04 -13.16 -10.54
CA ALA A 305 -14.41 -12.77 -9.18
C ALA A 305 -15.93 -12.81 -8.99
N ARG A 306 -16.35 -13.42 -7.91
CA ARG A 306 -17.77 -13.56 -7.51
C ARG A 306 -17.90 -13.23 -6.03
N HIS A 307 -19.12 -12.98 -5.58
CA HIS A 307 -19.38 -12.73 -4.15
C HIS A 307 -18.71 -13.81 -3.30
N HIS A 308 -17.89 -13.42 -2.33
CA HIS A 308 -16.98 -14.32 -1.60
C HIS A 308 -17.66 -15.53 -0.97
N LYS A 309 -18.81 -15.34 -0.29
CA LYS A 309 -19.58 -16.46 0.33
C LYS A 309 -20.02 -17.50 -0.71
N ASN A 310 -20.43 -17.05 -1.90
CA ASN A 310 -20.85 -17.96 -2.97
C ASN A 310 -19.65 -18.71 -3.54
N ARG A 311 -18.49 -18.04 -3.69
CA ARG A 311 -17.27 -18.69 -4.16
C ARG A 311 -16.82 -19.79 -3.21
N VAL A 312 -16.75 -19.53 -1.91
CA VAL A 312 -16.38 -20.52 -0.90
C VAL A 312 -17.31 -21.74 -0.93
N ARG A 313 -18.64 -21.52 -1.05
CA ARG A 313 -19.61 -22.63 -1.18
C ARG A 313 -19.36 -23.46 -2.43
N GLN A 314 -19.08 -22.81 -3.57
CA GLN A 314 -18.74 -23.52 -4.81
C GLN A 314 -17.48 -24.36 -4.67
N ASP A 315 -16.44 -23.83 -4.05
CA ASP A 315 -15.17 -24.55 -3.83
C ASP A 315 -15.37 -25.81 -2.96
N VAL A 316 -16.21 -25.72 -1.91
CA VAL A 316 -16.57 -26.87 -1.08
C VAL A 316 -17.26 -27.97 -1.91
N VAL A 317 -18.22 -27.58 -2.77
CA VAL A 317 -18.92 -28.54 -3.64
C VAL A 317 -17.96 -29.16 -4.67
N VAL A 318 -17.12 -28.34 -5.30
CA VAL A 318 -16.10 -28.80 -6.24
C VAL A 318 -15.17 -29.85 -5.62
N ASN A 319 -14.73 -29.61 -4.38
CA ASN A 319 -13.90 -30.57 -3.63
C ASN A 319 -14.62 -31.91 -3.35
N GLN A 320 -15.95 -31.92 -3.30
CA GLN A 320 -16.77 -33.14 -3.08
C GLN A 320 -17.13 -33.87 -4.37
N LEU A 321 -16.88 -33.28 -5.57
CA LEU A 321 -17.23 -33.90 -6.85
C LEU A 321 -16.70 -35.33 -7.05
N PRO A 322 -15.46 -35.72 -6.64
CA PRO A 322 -15.00 -37.09 -6.75
C PRO A 322 -15.91 -38.08 -5.98
N ASP A 323 -16.32 -37.73 -4.77
CA ASP A 323 -17.19 -38.56 -3.95
C ASP A 323 -18.62 -38.61 -4.50
N ILE A 324 -19.13 -37.49 -5.01
CA ILE A 324 -20.44 -37.41 -5.66
C ILE A 324 -20.45 -38.31 -6.91
N LEU A 325 -19.41 -38.25 -7.75
CA LEU A 325 -19.26 -39.13 -8.92
C LEU A 325 -19.27 -40.62 -8.56
N ASN A 326 -18.55 -40.98 -7.49
CA ASN A 326 -18.55 -42.36 -7.00
C ASN A 326 -19.94 -42.81 -6.51
N ARG A 327 -20.67 -41.94 -5.84
CA ARG A 327 -22.05 -42.22 -5.42
C ARG A 327 -23.00 -42.37 -6.60
N ILE A 328 -22.89 -41.48 -7.63
CA ILE A 328 -23.71 -41.58 -8.85
C ILE A 328 -23.43 -42.91 -9.54
N ARG A 329 -22.18 -43.30 -9.75
CA ARG A 329 -21.81 -44.61 -10.39
C ARG A 329 -22.35 -45.83 -9.62
N LYS A 330 -22.48 -45.74 -8.29
CA LYS A 330 -23.12 -46.80 -7.50
C LYS A 330 -24.63 -46.84 -7.75
N LEU A 331 -25.29 -45.68 -7.76
CA LEU A 331 -26.71 -45.61 -8.05
C LEU A 331 -27.09 -46.06 -9.47
N GLU A 332 -26.30 -45.72 -10.47
CA GLU A 332 -26.45 -46.16 -11.86
C GLU A 332 -26.35 -47.72 -11.99
N LYS A 333 -25.55 -48.39 -11.15
CA LYS A 333 -25.48 -49.86 -11.10
C LYS A 333 -26.67 -50.49 -10.41
N GLU A 334 -27.32 -49.78 -9.49
CA GLU A 334 -28.48 -50.25 -8.72
C GLU A 334 -29.79 -50.01 -9.42
N LEU A 335 -29.83 -49.01 -10.32
CA LEU A 335 -31.02 -48.69 -11.15
C LEU A 335 -30.85 -49.31 -12.54
N PRO A 336 -31.54 -50.39 -12.93
CA PRO A 336 -31.52 -50.91 -14.26
C PRO A 336 -32.09 -49.81 -15.20
N ILE A 337 -31.23 -49.36 -16.14
CA ILE A 337 -31.68 -48.46 -17.23
C ILE A 337 -32.73 -49.27 -18.03
N SER A 338 -33.99 -48.87 -17.95
CA SER A 338 -34.99 -49.32 -18.92
C SER A 338 -34.60 -48.77 -20.28
N GLU A 339 -34.17 -49.64 -21.16
CA GLU A 339 -34.03 -49.32 -22.60
C GLU A 339 -35.44 -48.92 -23.08
N GLU A 340 -35.72 -47.65 -23.11
CA GLU A 340 -36.83 -47.14 -23.94
C GLU A 340 -36.29 -46.93 -25.34
N ASN A 341 -36.91 -47.70 -26.24
CA ASN A 341 -36.76 -47.70 -27.71
C ASN A 341 -36.93 -46.29 -28.35
#